data_47311d2b604822aeda700b683e45bd62
#
_entry.id   47311d2b604822aeda700b683e45bd62
#
_cell.length_a   1.000
_cell.length_b   1.000
_cell.length_c   1.000
_cell.angle_alpha   90.00
_cell.angle_beta   90.00
_cell.angle_gamma   90.00
#
_symmetry.space_group_name_H-M   'P 1'
#
loop_
_entity.id
_entity.type
_entity.pdbx_description
1 polymer ?
#
loop_
_entity_poly.entity_id
_entity_poly.type
_entity_poly.pdbx_seq_one_letter_code
_entity_poly.pdbx_strand_id
1 'polypeptide(L)'
;LFNNAGAFMASAPIGDVDWDDWRRVLGVNLDGAFLMARGAFRLMRDQQPRGGRIINNGSISAHAPRVNSVAYTTSKHAITGLTKSITLDGRAHDIACSQIDIGNAETPMTEPMKAGIPQPDGSVMREPVMDVRHVADAVRYIVNLPLDANVQFMTVMATKMPYLGRG
;
A
#
# COMPACT_ATOMS: atom_id res chain seq x y z
N LEU A 1 -4.48 -13.20 4.56
CA LEU A 1 -4.31 -11.90 5.22
C LEU A 1 -4.41 -10.77 4.20
N PHE A 2 -5.26 -9.77 4.45
CA PHE A 2 -5.17 -8.47 3.78
C PHE A 2 -4.57 -7.45 4.77
N ASN A 3 -3.35 -7.04 4.51
CA ASN A 3 -2.55 -6.19 5.37
C ASN A 3 -2.81 -4.72 5.01
N ASN A 4 -3.92 -4.18 5.54
CA ASN A 4 -4.52 -2.93 5.08
C ASN A 4 -4.27 -1.73 6.01
N ALA A 5 -3.90 -1.93 7.27
CA ALA A 5 -3.69 -0.83 8.19
C ALA A 5 -2.68 0.20 7.65
N GLY A 6 -2.99 1.47 7.79
CA GLY A 6 -2.13 2.54 7.32
C GLY A 6 -2.46 3.88 7.96
N ALA A 7 -1.45 4.72 8.08
CA ALA A 7 -1.52 6.07 8.63
C ALA A 7 -0.80 7.08 7.74
N PHE A 8 -1.27 8.33 7.79
CA PHE A 8 -0.60 9.50 7.26
C PHE A 8 -0.13 10.42 8.39
N MET A 9 0.69 11.38 8.04
CA MET A 9 1.02 12.53 8.87
C MET A 9 0.53 13.81 8.19
N ALA A 10 0.56 14.93 8.88
CA ALA A 10 0.38 16.23 8.28
C ALA A 10 1.43 16.45 7.18
N SER A 11 1.03 17.08 6.06
CA SER A 11 1.94 17.38 4.95
C SER A 11 3.01 18.39 5.40
N ALA A 12 4.28 18.03 5.32
CA ALA A 12 5.40 18.88 5.71
C ALA A 12 6.64 18.59 4.85
N PRO A 13 7.45 19.62 4.51
CA PRO A 13 8.77 19.41 3.94
C PRO A 13 9.64 18.55 4.85
N ILE A 14 10.58 17.81 4.29
CA ILE A 14 11.39 16.85 5.05
C ILE A 14 12.11 17.48 6.27
N GLY A 15 12.52 18.74 6.17
CA GLY A 15 13.20 19.46 7.27
C GLY A 15 12.29 19.80 8.45
N ASP A 16 10.96 19.79 8.24
CA ASP A 16 9.96 20.19 9.23
C ASP A 16 9.14 18.99 9.75
N VAL A 17 9.51 17.78 9.36
CA VAL A 17 8.83 16.57 9.80
C VAL A 17 9.16 16.27 11.25
N ASP A 18 8.14 16.21 12.10
CA ASP A 18 8.28 15.79 13.48
C ASP A 18 8.73 14.32 13.58
N TRP A 19 9.66 14.04 14.49
CA TRP A 19 10.21 12.70 14.68
C TRP A 19 9.18 11.68 15.16
N ASP A 20 8.24 12.10 16.02
CA ASP A 20 7.19 11.22 16.53
C ASP A 20 6.16 10.89 15.44
N ASP A 21 5.84 11.85 14.57
CA ASP A 21 5.01 11.61 13.39
C ASP A 21 5.68 10.65 12.41
N TRP A 22 6.96 10.82 12.13
CA TRP A 22 7.73 9.88 11.33
C TRP A 22 7.65 8.47 11.92
N ARG A 23 7.97 8.33 13.21
CA ARG A 23 7.93 7.03 13.93
C ARG A 23 6.55 6.40 13.93
N ARG A 24 5.51 7.19 14.16
CA ARG A 24 4.12 6.73 14.14
C ARG A 24 3.73 6.17 12.77
N VAL A 25 4.05 6.88 11.68
CA VAL A 25 3.73 6.43 10.32
C VAL A 25 4.48 5.14 9.98
N LEU A 26 5.77 5.06 10.24
CA LEU A 26 6.55 3.83 9.99
C LEU A 26 6.09 2.69 10.89
N GLY A 27 5.83 2.95 12.17
CA GLY A 27 5.33 1.94 13.11
C GLY A 27 4.02 1.30 12.65
N VAL A 28 3.07 2.10 12.12
CA VAL A 28 1.82 1.54 11.58
C VAL A 28 2.03 0.89 10.21
N ASN A 29 2.62 1.62 9.27
CA ASN A 29 2.64 1.21 7.86
C ASN A 29 3.66 0.11 7.56
N LEU A 30 4.75 0.04 8.31
CA LEU A 30 5.85 -0.91 8.07
C LEU A 30 5.96 -1.95 9.18
N ASP A 31 6.21 -1.53 10.43
CA ASP A 31 6.39 -2.48 11.53
C ASP A 31 5.12 -3.29 11.78
N GLY A 32 3.95 -2.64 11.80
CA GLY A 32 2.65 -3.30 11.91
C GLY A 32 2.41 -4.29 10.76
N ALA A 33 2.70 -3.87 9.52
CA ALA A 33 2.57 -4.74 8.36
C ALA A 33 3.49 -5.97 8.45
N PHE A 34 4.74 -5.79 8.87
CA PHE A 34 5.68 -6.89 9.10
C PHE A 34 5.19 -7.85 10.18
N LEU A 35 4.74 -7.34 11.34
CA LEU A 35 4.28 -8.17 12.45
C LEU A 35 3.07 -9.03 12.06
N MET A 36 2.10 -8.43 11.35
CA MET A 36 0.93 -9.15 10.85
C MET A 36 1.30 -10.19 9.80
N ALA A 37 2.16 -9.83 8.84
CA ALA A 37 2.64 -10.76 7.83
C ALA A 37 3.42 -11.92 8.44
N ARG A 38 4.29 -11.66 9.42
CA ARG A 38 5.05 -12.68 10.17
C ARG A 38 4.12 -13.67 10.88
N GLY A 39 3.07 -13.16 11.54
CA GLY A 39 2.08 -14.00 12.21
C GLY A 39 1.32 -14.89 11.22
N ALA A 40 0.81 -14.28 10.14
CA ALA A 40 0.10 -15.00 9.08
C ALA A 40 0.98 -16.05 8.39
N PHE A 41 2.23 -15.70 8.09
CA PHE A 41 3.20 -16.61 7.46
C PHE A 41 3.41 -17.88 8.29
N ARG A 42 3.59 -17.72 9.62
CA ARG A 42 3.74 -18.86 10.53
C ARG A 42 2.52 -19.77 10.52
N LEU A 43 1.32 -19.19 10.62
CA LEU A 43 0.07 -19.96 10.56
C LEU A 43 -0.07 -20.71 9.23
N MET A 44 0.13 -20.02 8.10
CA MET A 44 0.01 -20.59 6.76
C MET A 44 1.04 -21.68 6.48
N ARG A 45 2.23 -21.58 7.06
CA ARG A 45 3.29 -22.59 6.98
C ARG A 45 2.94 -23.86 7.76
N ASP A 46 2.37 -23.71 8.97
CA ASP A 46 2.23 -24.78 9.94
C ASP A 46 0.82 -25.42 9.94
N GLN A 47 -0.17 -24.80 9.29
CA GLN A 47 -1.55 -25.31 9.18
C GLN A 47 -1.69 -26.47 8.20
N GLN A 48 -2.87 -27.15 8.25
CA GLN A 48 -3.29 -28.17 7.27
C GLN A 48 -4.69 -27.82 6.73
N PRO A 49 -4.90 -27.69 5.40
CA PRO A 49 -3.86 -27.72 4.38
C PRO A 49 -2.88 -26.56 4.51
N ARG A 50 -1.61 -26.82 4.15
CA ARG A 50 -0.54 -25.81 4.19
C ARG A 50 -0.77 -24.76 3.10
N GLY A 51 -0.22 -23.56 3.32
CA GLY A 51 -0.25 -22.49 2.34
C GLY A 51 -1.29 -21.43 2.61
N GLY A 52 -1.33 -20.43 1.74
CA GLY A 52 -2.25 -19.31 1.86
C GLY A 52 -1.79 -18.08 1.09
N ARG A 53 -2.47 -16.95 1.34
CA ARG A 53 -2.19 -15.71 0.61
C ARG A 53 -2.08 -14.52 1.55
N ILE A 54 -1.05 -13.71 1.34
CA ILE A 54 -0.84 -12.42 1.98
C ILE A 54 -0.96 -11.34 0.91
N ILE A 55 -1.79 -10.33 1.14
CA ILE A 55 -1.92 -9.17 0.25
C ILE A 55 -1.54 -7.93 1.06
N ASN A 56 -0.50 -7.24 0.66
CA ASN A 56 -0.09 -5.98 1.27
C ASN A 56 -0.74 -4.80 0.55
N ASN A 57 -1.32 -3.88 1.31
CA ASN A 57 -1.82 -2.62 0.80
C ASN A 57 -0.64 -1.67 0.57
N GLY A 58 -0.22 -1.57 -0.68
CA GLY A 58 0.76 -0.61 -1.15
C GLY A 58 0.14 0.77 -1.40
N SER A 59 0.66 1.45 -2.39
CA SER A 59 0.16 2.73 -2.89
C SER A 59 0.89 3.06 -4.19
N ILE A 60 0.31 3.87 -5.05
CA ILE A 60 1.07 4.52 -6.13
C ILE A 60 2.28 5.32 -5.60
N SER A 61 2.25 5.74 -4.32
CA SER A 61 3.40 6.35 -3.64
C SER A 61 4.57 5.38 -3.39
N ALA A 62 4.39 4.09 -3.67
CA ALA A 62 5.50 3.13 -3.74
C ALA A 62 6.34 3.28 -5.02
N HIS A 63 5.91 4.09 -5.98
CA HIS A 63 6.54 4.30 -7.27
C HIS A 63 6.86 5.77 -7.52
N ALA A 64 5.92 6.67 -7.22
CA ALA A 64 6.08 8.11 -7.42
C ALA A 64 5.67 8.87 -6.15
N PRO A 65 6.58 9.64 -5.53
CA PRO A 65 6.28 10.39 -4.31
C PRO A 65 5.29 11.53 -4.59
N ARG A 66 4.59 11.95 -3.54
CA ARG A 66 3.95 13.27 -3.47
C ARG A 66 4.84 14.24 -2.73
N VAL A 67 4.72 15.52 -3.01
CA VAL A 67 5.41 16.55 -2.22
C VAL A 67 4.98 16.45 -0.75
N ASN A 68 5.89 16.72 0.16
CA ASN A 68 5.64 16.78 1.61
C ASN A 68 5.09 15.48 2.22
N SER A 69 5.45 14.31 1.67
CA SER A 69 4.92 13.02 2.11
C SER A 69 6.01 11.97 2.44
N VAL A 70 7.17 12.43 2.92
CA VAL A 70 8.37 11.58 3.06
C VAL A 70 8.14 10.29 3.87
N ALA A 71 7.49 10.36 5.04
CA ALA A 71 7.27 9.18 5.88
C ALA A 71 6.34 8.16 5.20
N TYR A 72 5.24 8.64 4.60
CA TYR A 72 4.32 7.77 3.87
C TYR A 72 4.99 7.15 2.65
N THR A 73 5.65 7.96 1.83
CA THR A 73 6.37 7.49 0.63
C THR A 73 7.40 6.43 0.99
N THR A 74 8.24 6.69 2.00
CA THR A 74 9.26 5.75 2.46
C THR A 74 8.62 4.44 2.93
N SER A 75 7.56 4.50 3.74
CA SER A 75 6.87 3.31 4.21
C SER A 75 6.30 2.48 3.05
N LYS A 76 5.72 3.12 2.03
CA LYS A 76 5.13 2.40 0.89
C LYS A 76 6.17 1.80 -0.06
N HIS A 77 7.33 2.42 -0.22
CA HIS A 77 8.48 1.79 -0.89
C HIS A 77 8.99 0.56 -0.11
N ALA A 78 9.06 0.67 1.23
CA ALA A 78 9.48 -0.45 2.08
C ALA A 78 8.51 -1.66 2.00
N ILE A 79 7.19 -1.43 1.87
CA ILE A 79 6.20 -2.49 1.64
C ILE A 79 6.50 -3.27 0.36
N THR A 80 7.01 -2.63 -0.68
CA THR A 80 7.42 -3.33 -1.91
C THR A 80 8.57 -4.33 -1.63
N GLY A 81 9.55 -3.93 -0.82
CA GLY A 81 10.62 -4.83 -0.36
C GLY A 81 10.08 -6.00 0.47
N LEU A 82 9.20 -5.69 1.44
CA LEU A 82 8.54 -6.71 2.27
C LEU A 82 7.77 -7.73 1.43
N THR A 83 6.97 -7.25 0.45
CA THR A 83 6.20 -8.11 -0.45
C THR A 83 7.09 -9.06 -1.24
N LYS A 84 8.19 -8.55 -1.81
CA LYS A 84 9.16 -9.38 -2.57
C LYS A 84 9.82 -10.43 -1.69
N SER A 85 10.20 -10.07 -0.45
CA SER A 85 10.82 -11.00 0.50
C SER A 85 9.86 -12.11 0.89
N ILE A 86 8.60 -11.77 1.25
CA ILE A 86 7.58 -12.76 1.59
C ILE A 86 7.31 -13.69 0.40
N THR A 87 7.27 -13.17 -0.83
CA THR A 87 7.08 -14.00 -2.03
C THR A 87 8.21 -15.02 -2.18
N LEU A 88 9.45 -14.61 -1.93
CA LEU A 88 10.60 -15.50 -2.05
C LEU A 88 10.58 -16.60 -0.97
N ASP A 89 10.41 -16.19 0.28
CA ASP A 89 10.41 -17.11 1.43
C ASP A 89 9.19 -18.05 1.44
N GLY A 90 8.06 -17.59 0.87
CA GLY A 90 6.80 -18.33 0.83
C GLY A 90 6.76 -19.51 -0.15
N ARG A 91 7.64 -19.53 -1.16
CA ARG A 91 7.64 -20.54 -2.24
C ARG A 91 7.67 -21.98 -1.74
N ALA A 92 8.50 -22.27 -0.75
CA ALA A 92 8.62 -23.61 -0.17
C ALA A 92 7.41 -24.03 0.71
N HIS A 93 6.46 -23.12 0.94
CA HIS A 93 5.36 -23.28 1.87
C HIS A 93 3.99 -23.07 1.24
N ASP A 94 3.90 -22.96 -0.08
CA ASP A 94 2.68 -22.64 -0.82
C ASP A 94 2.01 -21.33 -0.37
N ILE A 95 2.84 -20.35 0.03
CA ILE A 95 2.40 -19.02 0.46
C ILE A 95 2.65 -18.02 -0.66
N ALA A 96 1.56 -17.50 -1.23
CA ALA A 96 1.61 -16.44 -2.23
C ALA A 96 1.57 -15.06 -1.55
N CYS A 97 2.35 -14.11 -2.06
CA CYS A 97 2.28 -12.72 -1.60
C CYS A 97 2.03 -11.78 -2.77
N SER A 98 1.11 -10.85 -2.57
CA SER A 98 0.71 -9.82 -3.53
C SER A 98 0.84 -8.43 -2.92
N GLN A 99 1.01 -7.41 -3.76
CA GLN A 99 0.84 -6.02 -3.38
C GLN A 99 -0.21 -5.37 -4.28
N ILE A 100 -1.16 -4.64 -3.66
CA ILE A 100 -2.09 -3.80 -4.39
C ILE A 100 -1.73 -2.33 -4.17
N ASP A 101 -1.39 -1.61 -5.25
CA ASP A 101 -1.02 -0.20 -5.23
C ASP A 101 -2.25 0.64 -5.58
N ILE A 102 -2.78 1.34 -4.57
CA ILE A 102 -4.03 2.07 -4.68
C ILE A 102 -3.74 3.55 -4.91
N GLY A 103 -4.46 4.14 -5.88
CA GLY A 103 -4.44 5.57 -6.14
C GLY A 103 -5.83 6.20 -6.01
N ASN A 104 -6.00 7.10 -5.03
CA ASN A 104 -7.19 7.93 -4.80
C ASN A 104 -8.52 7.16 -4.75
N ALA A 105 -8.61 6.09 -3.96
CA ALA A 105 -9.90 5.49 -3.60
C ALA A 105 -10.67 6.37 -2.61
N GLU A 106 -11.97 6.51 -2.80
CA GLU A 106 -12.83 7.37 -1.96
C GLU A 106 -12.97 6.80 -0.55
N THR A 107 -12.34 7.45 0.41
CA THR A 107 -12.34 7.11 1.84
C THR A 107 -12.15 8.39 2.64
N PRO A 108 -12.38 8.42 3.96
CA PRO A 108 -12.04 9.58 4.79
C PRO A 108 -10.56 10.03 4.64
N MET A 109 -9.66 9.11 4.37
CA MET A 109 -8.23 9.36 4.16
C MET A 109 -7.95 10.20 2.89
N THR A 110 -8.82 10.14 1.89
CA THR A 110 -8.66 10.84 0.59
C THR A 110 -9.52 12.10 0.45
N GLU A 111 -10.25 12.52 1.50
CA GLU A 111 -10.99 13.79 1.47
C GLU A 111 -10.12 15.00 1.11
N PRO A 112 -8.85 15.14 1.58
CA PRO A 112 -7.99 16.23 1.15
C PRO A 112 -7.78 16.30 -0.38
N MET A 113 -7.79 15.15 -1.10
CA MET A 113 -7.64 15.12 -2.56
C MET A 113 -8.78 15.83 -3.27
N LYS A 114 -9.99 15.70 -2.75
CA LYS A 114 -11.18 16.39 -3.28
C LYS A 114 -11.15 17.90 -3.00
N ALA A 115 -10.61 18.29 -1.85
CA ALA A 115 -10.48 19.71 -1.48
C ALA A 115 -9.37 20.41 -2.29
N GLY A 116 -8.29 19.70 -2.56
CA GLY A 116 -7.11 20.18 -3.28
C GLY A 116 -5.83 19.92 -2.48
N ILE A 117 -4.83 19.40 -3.15
CA ILE A 117 -3.52 19.10 -2.57
C ILE A 117 -2.40 19.74 -3.38
N PRO A 118 -1.25 20.06 -2.73
CA PRO A 118 -0.09 20.62 -3.40
C PRO A 118 0.45 19.71 -4.51
N GLN A 119 0.83 20.31 -5.62
CA GLN A 119 1.47 19.65 -6.76
C GLN A 119 2.98 19.99 -6.80
N PRO A 120 3.81 19.25 -7.55
CA PRO A 120 5.24 19.51 -7.67
C PRO A 120 5.58 20.91 -8.22
N ASP A 121 4.72 21.49 -9.05
CA ASP A 121 4.88 22.83 -9.62
C ASP A 121 4.46 23.97 -8.67
N GLY A 122 4.05 23.64 -7.44
CA GLY A 122 3.58 24.60 -6.44
C GLY A 122 2.08 24.95 -6.56
N SER A 123 1.38 24.45 -7.57
CA SER A 123 -0.07 24.64 -7.68
C SER A 123 -0.82 23.77 -6.66
N VAL A 124 -2.12 24.06 -6.47
CA VAL A 124 -3.04 23.24 -5.70
C VAL A 124 -4.08 22.66 -6.64
N MET A 125 -4.19 21.33 -6.69
CA MET A 125 -5.11 20.64 -7.59
C MET A 125 -6.09 19.75 -6.84
N ARG A 126 -7.35 19.79 -7.23
CA ARG A 126 -8.34 18.77 -6.85
C ARG A 126 -8.08 17.52 -7.67
N GLU A 127 -7.88 16.41 -7.00
CA GLU A 127 -7.63 15.15 -7.69
C GLU A 127 -8.88 14.25 -7.69
N PRO A 128 -9.21 13.66 -8.86
CA PRO A 128 -10.28 12.68 -8.94
C PRO A 128 -10.06 11.49 -8.00
N VAL A 129 -11.16 10.96 -7.48
CA VAL A 129 -11.21 9.73 -6.70
C VAL A 129 -12.05 8.68 -7.44
N MET A 130 -11.86 7.40 -7.10
CA MET A 130 -12.66 6.28 -7.57
C MET A 130 -13.43 5.65 -6.42
N ASP A 131 -14.52 4.96 -6.74
CA ASP A 131 -15.27 4.18 -5.77
C ASP A 131 -14.38 3.10 -5.13
N VAL A 132 -14.36 3.03 -3.80
CA VAL A 132 -13.57 2.05 -3.04
C VAL A 132 -13.95 0.60 -3.36
N ARG A 133 -15.15 0.34 -3.88
CA ARG A 133 -15.57 -0.99 -4.32
C ARG A 133 -14.67 -1.59 -5.37
N HIS A 134 -14.06 -0.77 -6.25
CA HIS A 134 -13.09 -1.26 -7.23
C HIS A 134 -11.84 -1.87 -6.58
N VAL A 135 -11.42 -1.34 -5.43
CA VAL A 135 -10.32 -1.94 -4.65
C VAL A 135 -10.76 -3.27 -4.03
N ALA A 136 -11.98 -3.34 -3.47
CA ALA A 136 -12.52 -4.57 -2.90
C ALA A 136 -12.65 -5.68 -3.96
N ASP A 137 -13.10 -5.35 -5.17
CA ASP A 137 -13.21 -6.29 -6.30
C ASP A 137 -11.82 -6.79 -6.75
N ALA A 138 -10.82 -5.92 -6.78
CA ALA A 138 -9.45 -6.29 -7.09
C ALA A 138 -8.86 -7.25 -6.03
N VAL A 139 -9.07 -6.95 -4.75
CA VAL A 139 -8.66 -7.86 -3.66
C VAL A 139 -9.40 -9.20 -3.79
N ARG A 140 -10.72 -9.18 -4.04
CA ARG A 140 -11.51 -10.40 -4.25
C ARG A 140 -10.99 -11.24 -5.43
N TYR A 141 -10.58 -10.60 -6.52
CA TYR A 141 -9.93 -11.30 -7.63
C TYR A 141 -8.66 -12.01 -7.19
N ILE A 142 -7.77 -11.29 -6.50
CA ILE A 142 -6.49 -11.83 -6.03
C ILE A 142 -6.69 -13.02 -5.06
N VAL A 143 -7.61 -12.92 -4.10
CA VAL A 143 -7.81 -13.97 -3.08
C VAL A 143 -8.42 -15.25 -3.65
N ASN A 144 -9.17 -15.14 -4.75
CA ASN A 144 -9.82 -16.30 -5.39
C ASN A 144 -8.93 -17.05 -6.40
N LEU A 145 -7.72 -16.55 -6.68
CA LEU A 145 -6.78 -17.30 -7.49
C LEU A 145 -6.30 -18.56 -6.76
N PRO A 146 -6.10 -19.68 -7.47
CA PRO A 146 -5.43 -20.85 -6.91
C PRO A 146 -4.00 -20.49 -6.50
N LEU A 147 -3.39 -21.28 -5.60
CA LEU A 147 -2.07 -20.95 -5.04
C LEU A 147 -0.91 -21.14 -6.02
N ASP A 148 -1.12 -21.81 -7.14
CA ASP A 148 -0.16 -21.94 -8.25
C ASP A 148 -0.12 -20.68 -9.14
N ALA A 149 -1.06 -19.74 -8.95
CA ALA A 149 -1.11 -18.45 -9.64
C ALA A 149 -1.06 -17.28 -8.67
N ASN A 150 -0.31 -16.24 -9.00
CA ASN A 150 -0.19 -15.04 -8.19
C ASN A 150 -0.20 -13.76 -9.02
N VAL A 151 -0.96 -12.78 -8.59
CA VAL A 151 -0.80 -11.38 -9.02
C VAL A 151 0.23 -10.74 -8.10
N GLN A 152 1.48 -10.67 -8.55
CA GLN A 152 2.57 -10.14 -7.71
C GLN A 152 2.38 -8.66 -7.36
N PHE A 153 2.00 -7.84 -8.36
CA PHE A 153 1.69 -6.42 -8.20
C PHE A 153 0.46 -6.06 -9.03
N MET A 154 -0.42 -5.25 -8.45
CA MET A 154 -1.59 -4.69 -9.13
C MET A 154 -1.75 -3.22 -8.77
N THR A 155 -1.89 -2.35 -9.76
CA THR A 155 -2.22 -0.94 -9.56
C THR A 155 -3.69 -0.70 -9.90
N VAL A 156 -4.44 -0.12 -8.97
CA VAL A 156 -5.85 0.28 -9.13
C VAL A 156 -5.96 1.75 -8.73
N MET A 157 -6.34 2.61 -9.67
CA MET A 157 -6.34 4.05 -9.42
C MET A 157 -7.45 4.77 -10.18
N ALA A 158 -7.83 5.96 -9.72
CA ALA A 158 -8.75 6.83 -10.45
C ALA A 158 -8.15 7.21 -11.80
N THR A 159 -8.87 6.96 -12.90
CA THR A 159 -8.36 7.10 -14.27
C THR A 159 -7.80 8.50 -14.57
N LYS A 160 -8.42 9.54 -14.00
CA LYS A 160 -8.07 10.94 -14.29
C LYS A 160 -7.17 11.57 -13.21
N MET A 161 -6.70 10.81 -12.22
CA MET A 161 -5.77 11.35 -11.23
C MET A 161 -4.39 11.57 -11.85
N PRO A 162 -3.65 12.63 -11.45
CA PRO A 162 -2.29 12.84 -11.93
C PRO A 162 -1.36 11.79 -11.32
N TYR A 163 -0.76 10.96 -12.16
CA TYR A 163 0.21 9.94 -11.77
C TYR A 163 1.34 9.83 -12.80
N LEU A 164 1.06 9.34 -14.01
CA LEU A 164 1.99 9.43 -15.13
C LEU A 164 2.02 10.86 -15.65
N GLY A 165 3.22 11.38 -15.93
CA GLY A 165 3.40 12.77 -16.36
C GLY A 165 3.29 13.80 -15.21
N ARG A 166 3.25 13.39 -13.96
CA ARG A 166 3.48 14.25 -12.81
C ARG A 166 4.96 14.58 -12.77
N GLY A 167 5.33 15.75 -13.17
CA GLY A 167 6.72 16.19 -13.22
C GLY A 167 6.84 17.58 -12.70
#